data_97416fe9d7e4608d0fbff6a86faa49cf
#
_entry.id   97416fe9d7e4608d0fbff6a86faa49cf
#
_cell.length_a   1.000
_cell.length_b   1.000
_cell.length_c   1.000
_cell.angle_alpha   90.00
_cell.angle_beta   90.00
_cell.angle_gamma   90.00
#
_symmetry.space_group_name_H-M   'P 1'
#
loop_
_entity.id
_entity.type
_entity.pdbx_description
1 polymer ?
#
loop_
_entity_poly.entity_id
_entity_poly.type
_entity_poly.pdbx_seq_one_letter_code
_entity_poly.pdbx_strand_id
1 'polypeptide(L)'
;LIISLLALGGCSSTSIVVRIARAATYLVMSLGYIEAARVSGTSTFEIARRHVLPNIAPAIGVQASVSFGIAILAEAGLSYLGLGADQSMPTWGRMLREAQSEIFSEPILALWPGLAIAIATMGFNLLGDGLRDLLDPRLREVT
;
A
#
# COMPACT_ATOMS: atom_id res chain seq x y z
N LEU A 1 16.58 -4.76 -13.20
CA LEU A 1 16.75 -4.26 -11.83
C LEU A 1 15.45 -3.80 -11.21
N ILE A 2 14.62 -2.97 -11.91
CA ILE A 2 13.30 -2.54 -11.44
C ILE A 2 12.38 -3.76 -11.21
N ILE A 3 12.39 -4.71 -12.14
CA ILE A 3 11.61 -5.96 -12.02
C ILE A 3 12.12 -6.79 -10.83
N SER A 4 13.43 -6.84 -10.57
CA SER A 4 14.01 -7.56 -9.42
C SER A 4 13.71 -6.86 -8.10
N LEU A 5 13.71 -5.52 -8.06
CA LEU A 5 13.36 -4.72 -6.88
C LEU A 5 11.86 -4.75 -6.61
N LEU A 6 11.04 -4.69 -7.67
CA LEU A 6 9.59 -4.92 -7.57
C LEU A 6 9.29 -6.37 -7.14
N ALA A 7 10.07 -7.35 -7.57
CA ALA A 7 9.93 -8.73 -7.14
C ALA A 7 10.34 -8.92 -5.67
N LEU A 8 11.45 -8.33 -5.22
CA LEU A 8 11.92 -8.40 -3.82
C LEU A 8 11.04 -7.57 -2.88
N GLY A 9 10.74 -6.33 -3.23
CA GLY A 9 9.81 -5.47 -2.47
C GLY A 9 8.39 -6.01 -2.54
N GLY A 10 7.95 -6.49 -3.69
CA GLY A 10 6.68 -7.16 -3.90
C GLY A 10 6.54 -8.45 -3.10
N CYS A 11 7.58 -9.28 -3.01
CA CYS A 11 7.56 -10.50 -2.20
C CYS A 11 7.38 -10.20 -0.70
N SER A 12 8.06 -9.19 -0.17
CA SER A 12 7.94 -8.81 1.24
C SER A 12 6.58 -8.17 1.53
N SER A 13 6.13 -7.24 0.70
CA SER A 13 4.83 -6.58 0.85
C SER A 13 3.67 -7.55 0.60
N THR A 14 3.78 -8.43 -0.39
CA THR A 14 2.80 -9.49 -0.65
C THR A 14 2.68 -10.43 0.55
N SER A 15 3.79 -10.76 1.20
CA SER A 15 3.79 -11.61 2.40
C SER A 15 3.01 -10.97 3.55
N ILE A 16 3.12 -9.66 3.75
CA ILE A 16 2.40 -8.91 4.79
C ILE A 16 0.91 -8.83 4.45
N VAL A 17 0.56 -8.48 3.22
CA VAL A 17 -0.83 -8.40 2.75
C VAL A 17 -1.54 -9.75 2.88
N VAL A 18 -0.87 -10.84 2.49
CA VAL A 18 -1.41 -12.21 2.62
C VAL A 18 -1.63 -12.58 4.09
N ARG A 19 -0.72 -12.22 5.00
CA ARG A 19 -0.90 -12.47 6.45
C ARG A 19 -2.10 -11.72 7.00
N ILE A 20 -2.26 -10.45 6.66
CA ILE A 20 -3.39 -9.62 7.09
C ILE A 20 -4.71 -10.16 6.52
N ALA A 21 -4.74 -10.46 5.22
CA ALA A 21 -5.90 -11.05 4.57
C ALA A 21 -6.31 -12.37 5.23
N ARG A 22 -5.33 -13.23 5.54
CA ARG A 22 -5.56 -14.50 6.22
C ARG A 22 -6.11 -14.30 7.63
N ALA A 23 -5.51 -13.42 8.43
CA ALA A 23 -5.98 -13.13 9.79
C ALA A 23 -7.41 -12.56 9.77
N ALA A 24 -7.68 -11.59 8.89
CA ALA A 24 -9.00 -11.00 8.72
C ALA A 24 -10.03 -12.06 8.25
N THR A 25 -9.65 -12.95 7.34
CA THR A 25 -10.51 -14.04 6.88
C THR A 25 -10.87 -15.00 8.04
N TYR A 26 -9.90 -15.35 8.89
CA TYR A 26 -10.19 -16.20 10.05
C TYR A 26 -11.20 -15.55 10.99
N LEU A 27 -11.06 -14.25 11.27
CA LEU A 27 -12.00 -13.52 12.11
C LEU A 27 -13.41 -13.51 11.51
N VAL A 28 -13.56 -13.28 10.22
CA VAL A 28 -14.86 -13.29 9.54
C VAL A 28 -15.46 -14.68 9.52
N MET A 29 -14.65 -15.72 9.26
CA MET A 29 -15.11 -17.11 9.19
C MET A 29 -15.56 -17.68 10.54
N SER A 30 -15.17 -17.08 11.66
CA SER A 30 -15.61 -17.47 13.02
C SER A 30 -16.95 -16.84 13.44
N LEU A 31 -17.55 -15.99 12.58
CA LEU A 31 -18.83 -15.33 12.89
C LEU A 31 -20.01 -16.27 12.62
N GLY A 32 -20.97 -16.29 13.54
CA GLY A 32 -22.10 -17.24 13.53
C GLY A 32 -22.98 -17.16 12.27
N TYR A 33 -23.05 -16.01 11.59
CA TYR A 33 -23.82 -15.91 10.33
C TYR A 33 -23.18 -16.70 9.17
N ILE A 34 -21.86 -16.90 9.21
CA ILE A 34 -21.17 -17.75 8.22
C ILE A 34 -21.51 -19.21 8.45
N GLU A 35 -21.62 -19.61 9.69
CA GLU A 35 -22.03 -20.98 10.07
C GLU A 35 -23.47 -21.26 9.63
N ALA A 36 -24.38 -20.28 9.84
CA ALA A 36 -25.75 -20.37 9.34
C ALA A 36 -25.80 -20.47 7.80
N ALA A 37 -24.98 -19.70 7.09
CA ALA A 37 -24.90 -19.79 5.62
C ALA A 37 -24.41 -21.16 5.14
N ARG A 38 -23.47 -21.79 5.86
CA ARG A 38 -23.01 -23.16 5.55
C ARG A 38 -24.12 -24.20 5.73
N VAL A 39 -24.85 -24.11 6.85
CA VAL A 39 -25.97 -25.02 7.13
C VAL A 39 -27.06 -24.86 6.08
N SER A 40 -27.27 -23.67 5.56
CA SER A 40 -28.21 -23.38 4.46
C SER A 40 -27.76 -23.90 3.08
N GLY A 41 -26.60 -24.58 2.98
CA GLY A 41 -26.12 -25.16 1.75
C GLY A 41 -25.41 -24.20 0.79
N THR A 42 -25.09 -22.96 1.24
CA THR A 42 -24.39 -21.97 0.42
C THR A 42 -22.97 -22.45 0.11
N SER A 43 -22.54 -22.35 -1.16
CA SER A 43 -21.22 -22.78 -1.57
C SER A 43 -20.12 -21.94 -0.90
N THR A 44 -18.96 -22.58 -0.64
CA THR A 44 -17.81 -21.88 -0.04
C THR A 44 -17.35 -20.69 -0.87
N PHE A 45 -17.45 -20.76 -2.17
CA PHE A 45 -17.10 -19.65 -3.09
C PHE A 45 -18.06 -18.49 -2.95
N GLU A 46 -19.34 -18.74 -2.80
CA GLU A 46 -20.35 -17.71 -2.60
C GLU A 46 -20.22 -17.03 -1.24
N ILE A 47 -19.92 -17.81 -0.18
CA ILE A 47 -19.59 -17.29 1.15
C ILE A 47 -18.36 -16.37 1.06
N ALA A 48 -17.30 -16.81 0.39
CA ALA A 48 -16.08 -16.01 0.22
C ALA A 48 -16.37 -14.69 -0.50
N ARG A 49 -17.11 -14.73 -1.61
CA ARG A 49 -17.39 -13.54 -2.43
C ARG A 49 -18.37 -12.57 -1.76
N ARG A 50 -19.41 -13.08 -1.11
CA ARG A 50 -20.52 -12.27 -0.59
C ARG A 50 -20.32 -11.80 0.85
N HIS A 51 -19.58 -12.57 1.64
CA HIS A 51 -19.41 -12.31 3.07
C HIS A 51 -17.97 -12.02 3.46
N VAL A 52 -17.00 -12.78 2.97
CA VAL A 52 -15.61 -12.61 3.38
C VAL A 52 -14.95 -11.43 2.67
N LEU A 53 -14.99 -11.40 1.35
CA LEU A 53 -14.30 -10.40 0.54
C LEU A 53 -14.68 -8.95 0.88
N PRO A 54 -15.97 -8.59 1.01
CA PRO A 54 -16.33 -7.22 1.37
C PRO A 54 -15.85 -6.82 2.78
N ASN A 55 -15.81 -7.77 3.71
CA ASN A 55 -15.36 -7.52 5.08
C ASN A 55 -13.85 -7.34 5.22
N ILE A 56 -13.06 -8.01 4.38
CA ILE A 56 -11.58 -7.91 4.41
C ILE A 56 -11.03 -6.83 3.46
N ALA A 57 -11.83 -6.38 2.49
CA ALA A 57 -11.42 -5.39 1.49
C ALA A 57 -10.88 -4.09 2.12
N PRO A 58 -11.49 -3.52 3.19
CA PRO A 58 -10.96 -2.32 3.83
C PRO A 58 -9.54 -2.54 4.38
N ALA A 59 -9.32 -3.64 5.08
CA ALA A 59 -8.02 -3.95 5.67
C ALA A 59 -6.93 -4.14 4.59
N ILE A 60 -7.28 -4.80 3.48
CA ILE A 60 -6.37 -4.98 2.34
C ILE A 60 -6.09 -3.64 1.66
N GLY A 61 -7.09 -2.80 1.47
CA GLY A 61 -6.96 -1.48 0.84
C GLY A 61 -6.02 -0.56 1.62
N VAL A 62 -6.20 -0.46 2.94
CA VAL A 62 -5.30 0.30 3.82
C VAL A 62 -3.88 -0.22 3.75
N GLN A 63 -3.69 -1.54 3.84
CA GLN A 63 -2.36 -2.14 3.78
C GLN A 63 -1.68 -1.91 2.42
N ALA A 64 -2.42 -1.98 1.34
CA ALA A 64 -1.91 -1.68 0.00
C ALA A 64 -1.42 -0.22 -0.08
N SER A 65 -2.20 0.75 0.40
CA SER A 65 -1.83 2.17 0.40
C SER A 65 -0.55 2.44 1.18
N VAL A 66 -0.42 1.88 2.38
CA VAL A 66 0.81 1.97 3.19
C VAL A 66 2.00 1.34 2.45
N SER A 67 1.80 0.18 1.82
CA SER A 67 2.85 -0.51 1.06
C SER A 67 3.31 0.31 -0.14
N PHE A 68 2.42 1.03 -0.83
CA PHE A 68 2.76 1.96 -1.91
C PHE A 68 3.60 3.13 -1.40
N GLY A 69 3.25 3.75 -0.27
CA GLY A 69 4.04 4.81 0.34
C GLY A 69 5.47 4.35 0.68
N ILE A 70 5.61 3.18 1.28
CA ILE A 70 6.91 2.59 1.58
C ILE A 70 7.71 2.28 0.30
N ALA A 71 7.05 1.78 -0.75
CA ALA A 71 7.70 1.46 -2.02
C ALA A 71 8.26 2.72 -2.71
N ILE A 72 7.53 3.85 -2.65
CA ILE A 72 8.00 5.14 -3.18
C ILE A 72 9.25 5.60 -2.42
N LEU A 73 9.24 5.52 -1.09
CA LEU A 73 10.40 5.91 -0.26
C LEU A 73 11.60 4.99 -0.51
N ALA A 74 11.38 3.69 -0.64
CA ALA A 74 12.43 2.72 -0.92
C ALA A 74 13.06 2.95 -2.31
N GLU A 75 12.24 3.20 -3.33
CA GLU A 75 12.71 3.54 -4.67
C GLU A 75 13.54 4.82 -4.65
N ALA A 76 13.00 5.89 -4.05
CA ALA A 76 13.70 7.17 -3.96
C ALA A 76 15.04 7.04 -3.20
N GLY A 77 15.08 6.28 -2.10
CA GLY A 77 16.32 6.02 -1.35
C GLY A 77 17.34 5.22 -2.15
N LEU A 78 16.92 4.17 -2.85
CA LEU A 78 17.81 3.36 -3.69
C LEU A 78 18.32 4.15 -4.90
N SER A 79 17.47 4.94 -5.53
CA SER A 79 17.84 5.83 -6.64
C SER A 79 18.81 6.93 -6.18
N TYR A 80 18.60 7.50 -5.00
CA TYR A 80 19.53 8.45 -4.38
C TYR A 80 20.92 7.84 -4.14
N LEU A 81 20.99 6.60 -3.68
CA LEU A 81 22.24 5.85 -3.49
C LEU A 81 22.89 5.41 -4.82
N GLY A 82 22.19 5.58 -5.95
CA GLY A 82 22.67 5.17 -7.27
C GLY A 82 22.48 3.69 -7.57
N LEU A 83 21.68 3.00 -6.76
CA LEU A 83 21.31 1.58 -6.90
C LEU A 83 19.94 1.41 -7.55
N GLY A 84 19.29 2.50 -7.96
CA GLY A 84 17.96 2.51 -8.56
C GLY A 84 17.92 2.05 -10.02
N ALA A 85 16.85 2.42 -10.68
CA ALA A 85 16.61 2.14 -12.10
C ALA A 85 17.73 2.67 -13.01
N ASP A 86 17.66 2.27 -14.27
CA ASP A 86 18.61 2.69 -15.31
C ASP A 86 18.88 4.21 -15.25
N GLN A 87 20.16 4.57 -15.32
CA GLN A 87 20.65 5.96 -15.19
C GLN A 87 20.07 6.90 -16.28
N SER A 88 19.44 6.36 -17.30
CA SER A 88 18.75 7.13 -18.34
C SER A 88 17.37 7.64 -17.94
N MET A 89 16.75 7.07 -16.88
CA MET A 89 15.41 7.46 -16.46
C MET A 89 15.43 8.51 -15.33
N PRO A 90 14.73 9.63 -15.47
CA PRO A 90 14.60 10.61 -14.41
C PRO A 90 13.72 10.02 -13.28
N THR A 91 14.25 9.94 -12.06
CA THR A 91 13.52 9.58 -10.86
C THR A 91 13.72 10.65 -9.78
N TRP A 92 12.78 10.79 -8.86
CA TRP A 92 12.87 11.78 -7.79
C TRP A 92 14.10 11.56 -6.90
N GLY A 93 14.46 10.30 -6.62
CA GLY A 93 15.65 9.97 -5.86
C GLY A 93 16.93 10.38 -6.56
N ARG A 94 17.01 10.22 -7.88
CA ARG A 94 18.15 10.69 -8.69
C ARG A 94 18.23 12.21 -8.73
N MET A 95 17.10 12.90 -8.89
CA MET A 95 17.07 14.36 -8.84
C MET A 95 17.58 14.89 -7.50
N LEU A 96 17.23 14.23 -6.39
CA LEU A 96 17.76 14.53 -5.05
C LEU A 96 19.29 14.33 -4.98
N ARG A 97 19.80 13.28 -5.59
CA ARG A 97 21.24 13.02 -5.66
C ARG A 97 21.99 14.06 -6.47
N GLU A 98 21.44 14.46 -7.62
CA GLU A 98 22.00 15.52 -8.45
C GLU A 98 21.98 16.88 -7.72
N ALA A 99 20.87 17.19 -7.04
CA ALA A 99 20.75 18.40 -6.23
C ALA A 99 21.72 18.44 -5.04
N GLN A 100 22.21 17.29 -4.56
CA GLN A 100 23.16 17.23 -3.46
C GLN A 100 24.50 17.91 -3.82
N SER A 101 24.94 17.80 -5.06
CA SER A 101 26.19 18.44 -5.52
C SER A 101 26.08 19.97 -5.52
N GLU A 102 24.87 20.49 -5.71
CA GLU A 102 24.58 21.91 -5.79
C GLU A 102 23.92 22.50 -4.52
N ILE A 103 23.90 21.71 -3.41
CA ILE A 103 23.14 22.07 -2.21
C ILE A 103 23.59 23.39 -1.57
N PHE A 104 24.86 23.76 -1.74
CA PHE A 104 25.43 25.02 -1.21
C PHE A 104 25.23 26.20 -2.15
N SER A 105 25.06 25.95 -3.46
CA SER A 105 24.84 26.97 -4.49
C SER A 105 23.35 27.24 -4.69
N GLU A 106 22.57 26.16 -4.84
CA GLU A 106 21.16 26.19 -5.23
C GLU A 106 20.33 25.19 -4.41
N PRO A 107 20.10 25.44 -3.09
CA PRO A 107 19.40 24.52 -2.21
C PRO A 107 17.95 24.23 -2.65
N ILE A 108 17.36 25.12 -3.44
CA ILE A 108 15.98 25.00 -3.92
C ILE A 108 15.80 23.82 -4.87
N LEU A 109 16.89 23.36 -5.53
CA LEU A 109 16.84 22.20 -6.44
C LEU A 109 16.45 20.90 -5.72
N ALA A 110 16.85 20.75 -4.45
CA ALA A 110 16.50 19.59 -3.65
C ALA A 110 15.05 19.63 -3.13
N LEU A 111 14.48 20.85 -3.02
CA LEU A 111 13.14 21.05 -2.49
C LEU A 111 12.07 20.41 -3.38
N TRP A 112 12.18 20.54 -4.69
CA TRP A 112 11.17 20.05 -5.63
C TRP A 112 10.99 18.53 -5.59
N PRO A 113 12.04 17.71 -5.77
CA PRO A 113 11.89 16.27 -5.69
C PRO A 113 11.52 15.80 -4.28
N GLY A 114 12.01 16.48 -3.24
CA GLY A 114 11.64 16.19 -1.85
C GLY A 114 10.15 16.41 -1.59
N LEU A 115 9.58 17.52 -2.04
CA LEU A 115 8.16 17.81 -1.96
C LEU A 115 7.33 16.82 -2.79
N ALA A 116 7.79 16.45 -3.98
CA ALA A 116 7.09 15.48 -4.82
C ALA A 116 6.95 14.13 -4.11
N ILE A 117 8.03 13.62 -3.50
CA ILE A 117 8.03 12.38 -2.71
C ILE A 117 7.09 12.51 -1.51
N ALA A 118 7.17 13.62 -0.76
CA ALA A 118 6.34 13.85 0.41
C ALA A 118 4.84 13.91 0.06
N ILE A 119 4.48 14.65 -0.98
CA ILE A 119 3.08 14.76 -1.45
C ILE A 119 2.56 13.42 -1.95
N ALA A 120 3.36 12.69 -2.74
CA ALA A 120 2.97 11.37 -3.24
C ALA A 120 2.74 10.39 -2.08
N THR A 121 3.66 10.32 -1.12
CA THR A 121 3.56 9.43 0.04
C THR A 121 2.36 9.80 0.92
N MET A 122 2.17 11.09 1.18
CA MET A 122 1.03 11.59 1.95
C MET A 122 -0.30 11.31 1.24
N GLY A 123 -0.35 11.49 -0.09
CA GLY A 123 -1.53 11.19 -0.89
C GLY A 123 -1.95 9.72 -0.80
N PHE A 124 -1.00 8.79 -0.89
CA PHE A 124 -1.30 7.36 -0.73
C PHE A 124 -1.76 7.01 0.69
N ASN A 125 -1.17 7.62 1.72
CA ASN A 125 -1.60 7.40 3.11
C ASN A 125 -3.03 7.93 3.33
N LEU A 126 -3.33 9.15 2.89
CA LEU A 126 -4.68 9.73 2.97
C LEU A 126 -5.71 8.93 2.18
N LEU A 127 -5.32 8.40 1.02
CA LEU A 127 -6.17 7.51 0.23
C LEU A 127 -6.48 6.22 0.99
N GLY A 128 -5.50 5.65 1.69
CA GLY A 128 -5.68 4.49 2.55
C GLY A 128 -6.65 4.76 3.70
N ASP A 129 -6.49 5.88 4.38
CA ASP A 129 -7.36 6.30 5.47
C ASP A 129 -8.78 6.57 4.97
N GLY A 130 -8.92 7.29 3.84
CA GLY A 130 -10.22 7.54 3.22
C GLY A 130 -10.94 6.26 2.78
N LEU A 131 -10.19 5.27 2.24
CA LEU A 131 -10.75 3.95 1.92
C LEU A 131 -11.24 3.22 3.18
N ARG A 132 -10.50 3.32 4.27
CA ARG A 132 -10.90 2.74 5.55
C ARG A 132 -12.21 3.34 6.04
N ASP A 133 -12.30 4.67 6.04
CA ASP A 133 -13.49 5.37 6.53
C ASP A 133 -14.74 5.08 5.69
N LEU A 134 -14.58 5.01 4.37
CA LEU A 134 -15.68 4.68 3.45
C LEU A 134 -16.16 3.23 3.55
N LEU A 135 -15.24 2.31 3.85
CA LEU A 135 -15.51 0.88 3.85
C LEU A 135 -15.78 0.32 5.25
N ASP A 136 -15.59 1.11 6.33
CA ASP A 136 -15.88 0.67 7.70
C ASP A 136 -17.40 0.70 7.96
N PRO A 137 -18.07 -0.47 8.11
CA PRO A 137 -19.51 -0.51 8.34
C PRO A 137 -19.93 0.06 9.70
N ARG A 138 -19.00 0.16 10.66
CA ARG A 138 -19.29 0.64 12.02
C ARG A 138 -19.63 2.13 12.09
N LEU A 139 -19.20 2.92 11.12
CA LEU A 139 -19.50 4.35 11.05
C LEU A 139 -20.93 4.62 10.52
N ARG A 140 -21.59 3.63 9.93
CA ARG A 140 -22.97 3.76 9.39
C ARG A 140 -24.06 3.59 10.45
N GLU A 141 -23.74 3.09 11.64
CA GLU A 141 -24.75 2.87 12.70
C GLU A 141 -24.97 4.08 13.63
N VAL A 142 -24.30 5.21 13.40
CA VAL A 142 -24.35 6.41 14.25
C VAL A 142 -25.19 7.54 13.61
N THR A 143 -25.79 7.31 12.45
CA THR A 143 -26.75 8.23 11.81
C THR A 143 -28.11 7.59 11.69
#